data_8ed640dff48f6b179440ba067c41f121
#
_entry.id   8ed640dff48f6b179440ba067c41f121
#
_cell.length_a   1.000
_cell.length_b   1.000
_cell.length_c   1.000
_cell.angle_alpha   90.00
_cell.angle_beta   90.00
_cell.angle_gamma   90.00
#
_symmetry.space_group_name_H-M   'P 1'
#
loop_
_entity.id
_entity.type
_entity.pdbx_description
1 polymer ?
#
loop_
_entity_poly.entity_id
_entity_poly.type
_entity_poly.pdbx_seq_one_letter_code
_entity_poly.pdbx_strand_id
1 'polypeptide(L)'
;MAAQRVPKANKRAYHHGDLERALVDTAVQMIEKEGVQALTLRGVGARLGVSRTALYRHFDDKQALLARVAAEGFKRFHKALAAAAARAEARRADPMPAMAAAYAKFAHSHPSHYQTMFSGVLTDGKRHPGLQQHGDAAFDVLLTAIRRGQEHGRIRSGNPLELAEITWAMSHGIATLGMAKQLPCEPSTLEALAVRAWTLLDEGLRRK
;
A
#
# COMPACT_ATOMS: atom_id res chain seq x y z
N MET A 1 43.48 -38.18 -17.43
CA MET A 1 42.11 -37.67 -17.40
C MET A 1 41.94 -36.82 -16.16
N ALA A 2 41.94 -35.50 -16.29
CA ALA A 2 41.86 -34.56 -15.17
C ALA A 2 40.37 -34.20 -14.91
N ALA A 3 39.90 -34.46 -13.69
CA ALA A 3 38.55 -34.14 -13.26
C ALA A 3 38.41 -32.62 -13.07
N GLN A 4 37.57 -31.97 -13.88
CA GLN A 4 37.20 -30.56 -13.70
C GLN A 4 36.42 -30.37 -12.42
N ARG A 5 36.97 -29.60 -11.47
CA ARG A 5 36.29 -29.12 -10.27
C ARG A 5 35.26 -28.02 -10.68
N VAL A 6 33.99 -28.32 -10.47
CA VAL A 6 32.90 -27.32 -10.56
C VAL A 6 33.11 -26.28 -9.46
N PRO A 7 33.08 -24.96 -9.77
CA PRO A 7 33.25 -23.92 -8.74
C PRO A 7 32.05 -23.93 -7.79
N LYS A 8 32.30 -24.07 -6.47
CA LYS A 8 31.31 -23.86 -5.41
C LYS A 8 30.81 -22.41 -5.48
N ALA A 9 29.52 -22.23 -5.71
CA ALA A 9 28.85 -20.95 -5.61
C ALA A 9 29.18 -20.26 -4.28
N ASN A 10 29.66 -19.04 -4.40
CA ASN A 10 30.11 -18.17 -3.31
C ASN A 10 28.95 -17.92 -2.34
N LYS A 11 28.98 -18.54 -1.14
CA LYS A 11 28.08 -18.20 -0.03
C LYS A 11 28.47 -16.81 0.48
N ARG A 12 27.98 -15.74 -0.16
CA ARG A 12 27.97 -14.41 0.44
C ARG A 12 27.27 -14.54 1.79
N ALA A 13 27.95 -14.11 2.86
CA ALA A 13 27.37 -13.97 4.18
C ALA A 13 26.18 -12.99 4.06
N TYR A 14 24.96 -13.54 4.06
CA TYR A 14 23.73 -12.76 4.07
C TYR A 14 23.63 -12.09 5.45
N HIS A 15 23.77 -10.76 5.49
CA HIS A 15 23.45 -9.99 6.68
C HIS A 15 21.96 -10.19 7.01
N HIS A 16 21.60 -10.32 8.30
CA HIS A 16 20.24 -10.63 8.73
C HIS A 16 19.16 -9.69 8.12
N GLY A 17 19.46 -8.40 7.94
CA GLY A 17 18.56 -7.44 7.28
C GLY A 17 18.35 -7.68 5.79
N ASP A 18 19.35 -8.24 5.10
CA ASP A 18 19.26 -8.53 3.65
C ASP A 18 18.35 -9.73 3.37
N LEU A 19 18.34 -10.76 4.28
CA LEU A 19 17.50 -11.94 4.08
C LEU A 19 16.01 -11.63 4.32
N GLU A 20 15.67 -10.88 5.37
CA GLU A 20 14.29 -10.45 5.61
C GLU A 20 13.73 -9.68 4.42
N ARG A 21 14.50 -8.70 3.93
CA ARG A 21 14.14 -7.92 2.76
C ARG A 21 13.96 -8.80 1.52
N ALA A 22 14.89 -9.71 1.25
CA ALA A 22 14.80 -10.62 0.10
C ALA A 22 13.58 -11.54 0.19
N LEU A 23 13.19 -11.99 1.39
CA LEU A 23 11.96 -12.77 1.62
C LEU A 23 10.70 -11.94 1.31
N VAL A 24 10.66 -10.69 1.75
CA VAL A 24 9.56 -9.75 1.47
C VAL A 24 9.47 -9.46 -0.03
N ASP A 25 10.59 -9.12 -0.69
CA ASP A 25 10.61 -8.85 -2.13
C ASP A 25 10.16 -10.07 -2.95
N THR A 26 10.60 -11.27 -2.54
CA THR A 26 10.16 -12.53 -3.17
C THR A 26 8.66 -12.77 -2.96
N ALA A 27 8.13 -12.48 -1.78
CA ALA A 27 6.71 -12.59 -1.49
C ALA A 27 5.89 -11.63 -2.38
N VAL A 28 6.32 -10.39 -2.52
CA VAL A 28 5.68 -9.39 -3.41
C VAL A 28 5.62 -9.90 -4.85
N GLN A 29 6.73 -10.44 -5.38
CA GLN A 29 6.77 -11.00 -6.73
C GLN A 29 5.85 -12.22 -6.90
N MET A 30 5.74 -13.06 -5.87
CA MET A 30 4.81 -14.20 -5.89
C MET A 30 3.36 -13.74 -5.87
N ILE A 31 3.03 -12.77 -5.02
CA ILE A 31 1.68 -12.19 -4.95
C ILE A 31 1.28 -11.58 -6.30
N GLU A 32 2.20 -10.91 -6.98
CA GLU A 32 1.96 -10.32 -8.30
C GLU A 32 1.60 -11.35 -9.36
N LYS A 33 2.26 -12.51 -9.32
CA LYS A 33 2.09 -13.56 -10.34
C LYS A 33 0.96 -14.53 -10.04
N GLU A 34 0.78 -14.87 -8.78
CA GLU A 34 -0.03 -16.01 -8.34
C GLU A 34 -1.18 -15.58 -7.40
N GLY A 35 -1.20 -14.31 -6.97
CA GLY A 35 -2.15 -13.78 -6.00
C GLY A 35 -1.78 -14.08 -4.54
N VAL A 36 -2.34 -13.28 -3.62
CA VAL A 36 -2.05 -13.34 -2.19
C VAL A 36 -2.46 -14.68 -1.54
N GLN A 37 -3.49 -15.34 -2.07
CA GLN A 37 -3.98 -16.61 -1.54
C GLN A 37 -2.99 -17.75 -1.79
N ALA A 38 -2.35 -17.77 -2.95
CA ALA A 38 -1.38 -18.80 -3.33
C ALA A 38 -0.05 -18.72 -2.57
N LEU A 39 0.25 -17.57 -1.94
CA LEU A 39 1.49 -17.39 -1.19
C LEU A 39 1.61 -18.40 -0.06
N THR A 40 2.79 -19.05 0.06
CA THR A 40 3.16 -19.88 1.20
C THR A 40 4.58 -19.57 1.64
N LEU A 41 4.87 -19.66 2.94
CA LEU A 41 6.25 -19.47 3.44
C LEU A 41 7.24 -20.43 2.77
N ARG A 42 6.84 -21.70 2.61
CA ARG A 42 7.68 -22.69 1.93
C ARG A 42 7.98 -22.31 0.49
N GLY A 43 6.98 -21.81 -0.23
CA GLY A 43 7.13 -21.35 -1.61
C GLY A 43 8.13 -20.19 -1.72
N VAL A 44 8.04 -19.23 -0.80
CA VAL A 44 8.98 -18.09 -0.73
C VAL A 44 10.40 -18.59 -0.44
N GLY A 45 10.57 -19.45 0.58
CA GLY A 45 11.87 -20.02 0.93
C GLY A 45 12.49 -20.84 -0.19
N ALA A 46 11.71 -21.67 -0.88
CA ALA A 46 12.15 -22.48 -2.02
C ALA A 46 12.59 -21.59 -3.19
N ARG A 47 11.82 -20.53 -3.51
CA ARG A 47 12.14 -19.60 -4.61
C ARG A 47 13.42 -18.81 -4.35
N LEU A 48 13.68 -18.45 -3.08
CA LEU A 48 14.91 -17.75 -2.68
C LEU A 48 16.09 -18.71 -2.41
N GLY A 49 15.87 -20.03 -2.36
CA GLY A 49 16.91 -21.03 -2.10
C GLY A 49 17.40 -21.02 -0.65
N VAL A 50 16.57 -20.62 0.31
CA VAL A 50 16.95 -20.58 1.73
C VAL A 50 16.44 -21.80 2.49
N SER A 51 17.17 -22.18 3.57
CA SER A 51 16.75 -23.27 4.43
C SER A 51 15.49 -22.92 5.21
N ARG A 52 14.71 -23.96 5.58
CA ARG A 52 13.53 -23.81 6.43
C ARG A 52 13.87 -23.11 7.75
N THR A 53 14.96 -23.47 8.38
CA THR A 53 15.41 -22.85 9.64
C THR A 53 15.70 -21.36 9.48
N ALA A 54 16.32 -20.94 8.38
CA ALA A 54 16.60 -19.54 8.11
C ALA A 54 15.31 -18.75 7.90
N LEU A 55 14.33 -19.33 7.19
CA LEU A 55 13.02 -18.73 6.94
C LEU A 55 12.25 -18.47 8.25
N TYR A 56 12.12 -19.52 9.11
CA TYR A 56 11.36 -19.42 10.36
C TYR A 56 12.06 -18.59 11.45
N ARG A 57 13.31 -18.16 11.26
CA ARG A 57 13.96 -17.14 12.11
C ARG A 57 13.44 -15.73 11.86
N HIS A 58 12.87 -15.47 10.69
CA HIS A 58 12.38 -14.14 10.30
C HIS A 58 10.85 -14.05 10.36
N PHE A 59 10.15 -15.14 10.02
CA PHE A 59 8.70 -15.16 9.99
C PHE A 59 8.15 -16.45 10.59
N ASP A 60 7.38 -16.32 11.66
CA ASP A 60 6.79 -17.45 12.36
C ASP A 60 5.76 -18.18 11.48
N ASP A 61 4.98 -17.39 10.72
CA ASP A 61 3.93 -17.90 9.85
C ASP A 61 3.72 -17.01 8.59
N LYS A 62 2.79 -17.44 7.72
CA LYS A 62 2.39 -16.69 6.52
C LYS A 62 1.85 -15.30 6.88
N GLN A 63 1.14 -15.18 8.01
CA GLN A 63 0.52 -13.91 8.43
C GLN A 63 1.59 -12.89 8.80
N ALA A 64 2.66 -13.29 9.48
CA ALA A 64 3.79 -12.42 9.82
C ALA A 64 4.47 -11.85 8.55
N LEU A 65 4.68 -12.70 7.52
CA LEU A 65 5.23 -12.25 6.25
C LEU A 65 4.28 -11.29 5.51
N LEU A 66 2.98 -11.61 5.45
CA LEU A 66 1.98 -10.74 4.82
C LEU A 66 1.84 -9.42 5.57
N ALA A 67 1.87 -9.42 6.90
CA ALA A 67 1.85 -8.21 7.70
C ALA A 67 3.06 -7.31 7.41
N ARG A 68 4.23 -7.91 7.17
CA ARG A 68 5.43 -7.15 6.78
C ARG A 68 5.31 -6.54 5.39
N VAL A 69 4.75 -7.28 4.42
CA VAL A 69 4.44 -6.76 3.07
C VAL A 69 3.43 -5.60 3.15
N ALA A 70 2.35 -5.77 3.92
CA ALA A 70 1.33 -4.74 4.10
C ALA A 70 1.88 -3.50 4.82
N ALA A 71 2.70 -3.67 5.87
CA ALA A 71 3.34 -2.54 6.57
C ALA A 71 4.25 -1.72 5.64
N GLU A 72 5.00 -2.38 4.75
CA GLU A 72 5.77 -1.70 3.73
C GLU A 72 4.87 -0.97 2.72
N GLY A 73 3.77 -1.61 2.32
CA GLY A 73 2.74 -1.00 1.48
C GLY A 73 2.19 0.27 2.10
N PHE A 74 1.75 0.24 3.35
CA PHE A 74 1.25 1.43 4.06
C PHE A 74 2.29 2.53 4.21
N LYS A 75 3.56 2.19 4.48
CA LYS A 75 4.65 3.19 4.51
C LYS A 75 4.83 3.91 3.17
N ARG A 76 4.80 3.16 2.07
CA ARG A 76 4.90 3.70 0.71
C ARG A 76 3.68 4.54 0.39
N PHE A 77 2.50 4.07 0.75
CA PHE A 77 1.23 4.75 0.54
C PHE A 77 1.17 6.08 1.30
N HIS A 78 1.49 6.07 2.60
CA HIS A 78 1.63 7.29 3.40
C HIS A 78 2.55 8.32 2.73
N LYS A 79 3.76 7.90 2.30
CA LYS A 79 4.70 8.78 1.60
C LYS A 79 4.12 9.36 0.32
N ALA A 80 3.39 8.56 -0.46
CA ALA A 80 2.78 9.01 -1.71
C ALA A 80 1.71 10.09 -1.46
N LEU A 81 0.82 9.85 -0.49
CA LEU A 81 -0.23 10.80 -0.12
C LEU A 81 0.35 12.09 0.48
N ALA A 82 1.27 11.97 1.45
CA ALA A 82 1.91 13.13 2.08
C ALA A 82 2.69 13.97 1.07
N ALA A 83 3.41 13.34 0.15
CA ALA A 83 4.12 14.06 -0.90
C ALA A 83 3.17 14.74 -1.91
N ALA A 84 2.02 14.14 -2.21
CA ALA A 84 1.00 14.76 -3.07
C ALA A 84 0.38 15.99 -2.38
N ALA A 85 0.03 15.87 -1.10
CA ALA A 85 -0.50 16.97 -0.30
C ALA A 85 0.50 18.13 -0.21
N ALA A 86 1.75 17.85 0.17
CA ALA A 86 2.79 18.88 0.31
C ALA A 86 3.08 19.62 -1.01
N ARG A 87 3.10 18.91 -2.16
CA ARG A 87 3.29 19.55 -3.46
C ARG A 87 2.12 20.47 -3.86
N ALA A 88 0.90 20.12 -3.52
CA ALA A 88 -0.26 20.96 -3.76
C ALA A 88 -0.24 22.19 -2.85
N GLU A 89 0.03 22.02 -1.56
CA GLU A 89 0.15 23.11 -0.58
C GLU A 89 1.25 24.12 -0.97
N ALA A 90 2.41 23.65 -1.41
CA ALA A 90 3.49 24.50 -1.89
C ALA A 90 3.09 25.39 -3.09
N ARG A 91 2.10 24.94 -3.86
CA ARG A 91 1.50 25.69 -4.98
C ARG A 91 0.25 26.49 -4.59
N ARG A 92 -0.08 26.54 -3.30
CA ARG A 92 -1.31 27.12 -2.76
C ARG A 92 -2.59 26.54 -3.37
N ALA A 93 -2.53 25.26 -3.80
CA ALA A 93 -3.65 24.53 -4.36
C ALA A 93 -4.30 23.62 -3.32
N ASP A 94 -5.54 23.20 -3.58
CA ASP A 94 -6.21 22.20 -2.76
C ASP A 94 -5.46 20.86 -2.85
N PRO A 95 -5.07 20.24 -1.70
CA PRO A 95 -4.36 18.97 -1.71
C PRO A 95 -5.23 17.77 -2.11
N MET A 96 -6.55 17.86 -1.97
CA MET A 96 -7.44 16.72 -2.09
C MET A 96 -7.45 16.08 -3.50
N PRO A 97 -7.53 16.85 -4.62
CA PRO A 97 -7.43 16.28 -5.96
C PRO A 97 -6.11 15.55 -6.20
N ALA A 98 -5.00 16.13 -5.72
CA ALA A 98 -3.68 15.52 -5.86
C ALA A 98 -3.54 14.23 -5.04
N MET A 99 -4.15 14.17 -3.85
CA MET A 99 -4.20 12.97 -3.02
C MET A 99 -5.09 11.90 -3.64
N ALA A 100 -6.23 12.25 -4.22
CA ALA A 100 -7.11 11.30 -4.93
C ALA A 100 -6.38 10.64 -6.11
N ALA A 101 -5.68 11.43 -6.94
CA ALA A 101 -4.84 10.91 -8.01
C ALA A 101 -3.72 10.01 -7.48
N ALA A 102 -3.02 10.42 -6.41
CA ALA A 102 -1.95 9.64 -5.80
C ALA A 102 -2.45 8.31 -5.22
N TYR A 103 -3.67 8.26 -4.69
CA TYR A 103 -4.32 7.03 -4.23
C TYR A 103 -4.49 6.04 -5.39
N ALA A 104 -5.14 6.45 -6.47
CA ALA A 104 -5.40 5.62 -7.64
C ALA A 104 -4.07 5.14 -8.27
N LYS A 105 -3.11 6.06 -8.42
CA LYS A 105 -1.78 5.75 -8.92
C LYS A 105 -1.06 4.71 -8.08
N PHE A 106 -1.11 4.83 -6.74
CA PHE A 106 -0.48 3.88 -5.84
C PHE A 106 -1.03 2.47 -6.02
N ALA A 107 -2.36 2.32 -6.05
CA ALA A 107 -3.02 1.04 -6.23
C ALA A 107 -2.58 0.35 -7.54
N HIS A 108 -2.52 1.13 -8.63
CA HIS A 108 -2.08 0.62 -9.93
C HIS A 108 -0.59 0.28 -9.96
N SER A 109 0.27 1.12 -9.37
CA SER A 109 1.74 0.95 -9.43
C SER A 109 2.28 -0.08 -8.43
N HIS A 110 1.50 -0.43 -7.40
CA HIS A 110 1.88 -1.34 -6.32
C HIS A 110 0.76 -2.36 -6.02
N PRO A 111 0.27 -3.10 -7.02
CA PRO A 111 -0.92 -3.93 -6.88
C PRO A 111 -0.77 -5.00 -5.79
N SER A 112 0.39 -5.64 -5.69
CA SER A 112 0.67 -6.67 -4.67
C SER A 112 0.60 -6.13 -3.25
N HIS A 113 1.18 -4.95 -3.01
CA HIS A 113 1.10 -4.29 -1.72
C HIS A 113 -0.34 -3.88 -1.42
N TYR A 114 -1.02 -3.23 -2.38
CA TYR A 114 -2.39 -2.76 -2.21
C TYR A 114 -3.35 -3.92 -1.89
N GLN A 115 -3.26 -5.03 -2.63
CA GLN A 115 -4.04 -6.23 -2.34
C GLN A 115 -3.75 -6.76 -0.94
N THR A 116 -2.47 -6.83 -0.53
CA THR A 116 -2.12 -7.35 0.80
C THR A 116 -2.61 -6.43 1.92
N MET A 117 -2.56 -5.11 1.73
CA MET A 117 -3.05 -4.11 2.69
C MET A 117 -4.56 -4.25 2.97
N PHE A 118 -5.36 -4.56 1.95
CA PHE A 118 -6.82 -4.45 2.00
C PHE A 118 -7.58 -5.77 1.72
N SER A 119 -6.87 -6.89 1.54
CA SER A 119 -7.47 -8.19 1.14
C SER A 119 -8.29 -8.88 2.24
N GLY A 120 -8.29 -8.38 3.47
CA GLY A 120 -8.89 -9.08 4.61
C GLY A 120 -8.16 -10.37 5.02
N VAL A 121 -7.04 -10.71 4.36
CA VAL A 121 -6.24 -11.91 4.69
C VAL A 121 -5.53 -11.77 6.03
N LEU A 122 -5.29 -10.53 6.48
CA LEU A 122 -4.71 -10.20 7.79
C LEU A 122 -5.84 -10.10 8.83
N THR A 123 -6.21 -11.23 9.41
CA THR A 123 -7.39 -11.36 10.28
C THR A 123 -7.15 -10.92 11.72
N ASP A 124 -5.90 -10.75 12.14
CA ASP A 124 -5.57 -10.41 13.52
C ASP A 124 -4.64 -9.19 13.60
N GLY A 125 -5.22 -8.00 13.50
CA GLY A 125 -4.49 -6.73 13.61
C GLY A 125 -3.77 -6.54 14.95
N LYS A 126 -4.23 -7.22 16.03
CA LYS A 126 -3.60 -7.15 17.36
C LYS A 126 -2.25 -7.86 17.40
N ARG A 127 -2.03 -8.88 16.55
CA ARG A 127 -0.73 -9.56 16.42
C ARG A 127 0.34 -8.74 15.72
N HIS A 128 -0.06 -7.69 14.99
CA HIS A 128 0.85 -6.91 14.16
C HIS A 128 0.67 -5.39 14.43
N PRO A 129 1.01 -4.91 15.66
CA PRO A 129 0.76 -3.50 16.04
C PRO A 129 1.45 -2.49 15.13
N GLY A 130 2.60 -2.82 14.56
CA GLY A 130 3.28 -1.97 13.59
C GLY A 130 2.51 -1.80 12.27
N LEU A 131 1.72 -2.80 11.87
CA LEU A 131 0.87 -2.71 10.68
C LEU A 131 -0.24 -1.68 10.89
N GLN A 132 -0.95 -1.75 12.03
CA GLN A 132 -2.02 -0.81 12.34
C GLN A 132 -1.48 0.62 12.41
N GLN A 133 -0.36 0.84 13.11
CA GLN A 133 0.27 2.16 13.21
C GLN A 133 0.57 2.76 11.82
N HIS A 134 1.02 1.96 10.86
CA HIS A 134 1.29 2.45 9.50
C HIS A 134 0.00 2.72 8.71
N GLY A 135 -1.06 1.94 8.94
CA GLY A 135 -2.38 2.18 8.36
C GLY A 135 -2.97 3.48 8.88
N ASP A 136 -2.97 3.67 10.19
CA ASP A 136 -3.46 4.88 10.86
C ASP A 136 -2.70 6.12 10.37
N ALA A 137 -1.36 6.05 10.28
CA ALA A 137 -0.55 7.15 9.76
C ALA A 137 -0.90 7.53 8.31
N ALA A 138 -1.24 6.56 7.46
CA ALA A 138 -1.68 6.84 6.09
C ALA A 138 -3.06 7.51 6.06
N PHE A 139 -3.99 7.10 6.93
CA PHE A 139 -5.31 7.71 7.07
C PHE A 139 -5.24 9.12 7.67
N ASP A 140 -4.34 9.35 8.61
CA ASP A 140 -4.13 10.65 9.27
C ASP A 140 -3.71 11.76 8.29
N VAL A 141 -3.06 11.43 7.17
CA VAL A 141 -2.77 12.42 6.12
C VAL A 141 -4.07 12.98 5.55
N LEU A 142 -5.06 12.12 5.28
CA LEU A 142 -6.36 12.52 4.76
C LEU A 142 -7.16 13.30 5.82
N LEU A 143 -7.22 12.79 7.04
CA LEU A 143 -7.93 13.45 8.14
C LEU A 143 -7.37 14.84 8.41
N THR A 144 -6.05 15.00 8.36
CA THR A 144 -5.38 16.30 8.51
C THR A 144 -5.73 17.26 7.37
N ALA A 145 -5.78 16.78 6.14
CA ALA A 145 -6.16 17.59 4.98
C ALA A 145 -7.62 18.07 5.09
N ILE A 146 -8.54 17.21 5.54
CA ILE A 146 -9.94 17.57 5.79
C ILE A 146 -10.06 18.66 6.88
N ARG A 147 -9.39 18.45 8.05
CA ARG A 147 -9.40 19.43 9.15
C ARG A 147 -8.91 20.81 8.69
N ARG A 148 -7.76 20.84 8.01
CA ARG A 148 -7.22 22.10 7.44
C ARG A 148 -8.16 22.71 6.40
N GLY A 149 -8.84 21.89 5.59
CA GLY A 149 -9.87 22.35 4.67
C GLY A 149 -11.03 23.04 5.38
N GLN A 150 -11.49 22.51 6.51
CA GLN A 150 -12.53 23.11 7.36
C GLN A 150 -12.05 24.40 8.04
N GLU A 151 -10.85 24.41 8.61
CA GLU A 151 -10.23 25.60 9.24
C GLU A 151 -10.12 26.77 8.25
N HIS A 152 -9.85 26.49 6.98
CA HIS A 152 -9.75 27.51 5.94
C HIS A 152 -11.08 27.79 5.21
N GLY A 153 -12.20 27.21 5.68
CA GLY A 153 -13.52 27.42 5.08
C GLY A 153 -13.71 26.82 3.68
N ARG A 154 -12.81 25.97 3.22
CA ARG A 154 -12.90 25.28 1.92
C ARG A 154 -13.84 24.07 1.96
N ILE A 155 -13.84 23.35 3.06
CA ILE A 155 -14.70 22.21 3.32
C ILE A 155 -15.74 22.63 4.38
N ARG A 156 -16.99 22.21 4.22
CA ARG A 156 -18.05 22.50 5.17
C ARG A 156 -17.66 22.01 6.60
N SER A 157 -18.19 22.69 7.61
CA SER A 157 -18.13 22.23 9.00
C SER A 157 -18.87 20.90 9.17
N GLY A 158 -18.43 20.10 10.11
CA GLY A 158 -18.99 18.77 10.43
C GLY A 158 -17.94 17.89 11.08
N ASN A 159 -18.26 16.63 11.28
CA ASN A 159 -17.30 15.66 11.84
C ASN A 159 -16.20 15.38 10.81
N PRO A 160 -14.93 15.78 11.04
CA PRO A 160 -13.86 15.58 10.07
C PRO A 160 -13.53 14.10 9.85
N LEU A 161 -13.76 13.25 10.84
CA LEU A 161 -13.54 11.81 10.73
C LEU A 161 -14.55 11.20 9.75
N GLU A 162 -15.82 11.51 9.87
CA GLU A 162 -16.86 11.03 8.95
C GLU A 162 -16.58 11.44 7.50
N LEU A 163 -16.18 12.71 7.30
CA LEU A 163 -15.82 13.20 5.96
C LEU A 163 -14.59 12.48 5.40
N ALA A 164 -13.61 12.19 6.25
CA ALA A 164 -12.42 11.44 5.86
C ALA A 164 -12.77 9.98 5.49
N GLU A 165 -13.64 9.33 6.26
CA GLU A 165 -14.12 7.96 5.99
C GLU A 165 -14.88 7.87 4.66
N ILE A 166 -15.78 8.82 4.39
CA ILE A 166 -16.52 8.89 3.11
C ILE A 166 -15.55 9.07 1.94
N THR A 167 -14.61 10.00 2.06
CA THR A 167 -13.61 10.28 1.03
C THR A 167 -12.70 9.08 0.79
N TRP A 168 -12.29 8.41 1.87
CA TRP A 168 -11.49 7.20 1.78
C TRP A 168 -12.25 6.07 1.10
N ALA A 169 -13.51 5.81 1.50
CA ALA A 169 -14.36 4.78 0.91
C ALA A 169 -14.55 4.99 -0.60
N MET A 170 -14.77 6.24 -1.04
CA MET A 170 -14.86 6.59 -2.46
C MET A 170 -13.55 6.29 -3.20
N SER A 171 -12.43 6.76 -2.68
CA SER A 171 -11.11 6.57 -3.30
C SER A 171 -10.72 5.09 -3.36
N HIS A 172 -11.01 4.35 -2.27
CA HIS A 172 -10.78 2.91 -2.18
C HIS A 172 -11.64 2.13 -3.18
N GLY A 173 -12.93 2.49 -3.30
CA GLY A 173 -13.84 1.90 -4.26
C GLY A 173 -13.36 2.06 -5.71
N ILE A 174 -12.96 3.27 -6.09
CA ILE A 174 -12.42 3.56 -7.44
C ILE A 174 -11.17 2.72 -7.70
N ALA A 175 -10.22 2.71 -6.78
CA ALA A 175 -8.98 1.97 -6.92
C ALA A 175 -9.23 0.45 -7.03
N THR A 176 -10.07 -0.10 -6.16
CA THR A 176 -10.38 -1.54 -6.11
C THR A 176 -11.13 -1.99 -7.37
N LEU A 177 -12.14 -1.23 -7.81
CA LEU A 177 -12.89 -1.53 -9.03
C LEU A 177 -12.02 -1.38 -10.30
N GLY A 178 -11.10 -0.42 -10.31
CA GLY A 178 -10.11 -0.27 -11.39
C GLY A 178 -9.17 -1.46 -11.45
N MET A 179 -8.64 -1.92 -10.33
CA MET A 179 -7.79 -3.13 -10.25
C MET A 179 -8.55 -4.40 -10.69
N ALA A 180 -9.84 -4.48 -10.36
CA ALA A 180 -10.71 -5.58 -10.78
C ALA A 180 -11.16 -5.47 -12.25
N LYS A 181 -10.70 -4.45 -13.00
CA LYS A 181 -11.09 -4.15 -14.39
C LYS A 181 -12.59 -3.93 -14.58
N GLN A 182 -13.30 -3.52 -13.53
CA GLN A 182 -14.72 -3.17 -13.56
C GLN A 182 -14.94 -1.66 -13.83
N LEU A 183 -13.89 -0.87 -13.75
CA LEU A 183 -13.81 0.51 -14.22
C LEU A 183 -12.68 0.62 -15.24
N PRO A 184 -12.57 1.74 -16.01
CA PRO A 184 -11.42 1.99 -16.87
C PRO A 184 -10.13 1.81 -16.09
N CYS A 185 -9.26 0.89 -16.54
CA CYS A 185 -8.07 0.49 -15.79
C CYS A 185 -6.78 1.17 -16.25
N GLU A 186 -6.83 1.97 -17.31
CA GLU A 186 -5.67 2.78 -17.71
C GLU A 186 -5.30 3.76 -16.60
N PRO A 187 -4.02 3.82 -16.18
CA PRO A 187 -3.60 4.60 -15.02
C PRO A 187 -4.06 6.06 -15.08
N SER A 188 -3.86 6.74 -16.21
CA SER A 188 -4.25 8.14 -16.38
C SER A 188 -5.76 8.36 -16.30
N THR A 189 -6.54 7.42 -16.82
CA THR A 189 -8.01 7.47 -16.77
C THR A 189 -8.51 7.23 -15.34
N LEU A 190 -7.90 6.30 -14.62
CA LEU A 190 -8.27 6.01 -13.23
C LEU A 190 -7.90 7.18 -12.30
N GLU A 191 -6.73 7.79 -12.49
CA GLU A 191 -6.32 9.00 -11.78
C GLU A 191 -7.28 10.16 -12.05
N ALA A 192 -7.66 10.39 -13.30
CA ALA A 192 -8.61 11.44 -13.68
C ALA A 192 -10.01 11.19 -13.09
N LEU A 193 -10.46 9.93 -13.05
CA LEU A 193 -11.73 9.56 -12.42
C LEU A 193 -11.70 9.84 -10.92
N ALA A 194 -10.62 9.51 -10.23
CA ALA A 194 -10.47 9.79 -8.81
C ALA A 194 -10.50 11.30 -8.51
N VAL A 195 -9.82 12.12 -9.32
CA VAL A 195 -9.87 13.57 -9.22
C VAL A 195 -11.30 14.09 -9.47
N ARG A 196 -11.98 13.59 -10.50
CA ARG A 196 -13.35 13.99 -10.82
C ARG A 196 -14.32 13.61 -9.72
N ALA A 197 -14.20 12.41 -9.17
CA ALA A 197 -15.04 11.96 -8.05
C ALA A 197 -14.86 12.86 -6.82
N TRP A 198 -13.60 13.25 -6.50
CA TRP A 198 -13.37 14.22 -5.44
C TRP A 198 -14.03 15.56 -5.76
N THR A 199 -13.92 16.09 -6.98
CA THR A 199 -14.55 17.36 -7.36
C THR A 199 -16.06 17.32 -7.14
N LEU A 200 -16.73 16.22 -7.55
CA LEU A 200 -18.16 16.06 -7.34
C LEU A 200 -18.54 15.95 -5.87
N LEU A 201 -17.73 15.26 -5.07
CA LEU A 201 -17.91 15.18 -3.63
C LEU A 201 -17.75 16.56 -2.99
N ASP A 202 -16.70 17.29 -3.34
CA ASP A 202 -16.42 18.65 -2.84
C ASP A 202 -17.55 19.62 -3.20
N GLU A 203 -18.06 19.60 -4.44
CA GLU A 203 -19.23 20.38 -4.86
C GLU A 203 -20.46 20.09 -3.97
N GLY A 204 -20.69 18.83 -3.60
CA GLY A 204 -21.75 18.42 -2.66
C GLY A 204 -21.47 18.79 -1.21
N LEU A 205 -20.21 19.00 -0.86
CA LEU A 205 -19.77 19.37 0.49
C LEU A 205 -19.59 20.89 0.68
N ARG A 206 -19.63 21.67 -0.39
CA ARG A 206 -19.56 23.13 -0.29
C ARG A 206 -20.82 23.67 0.38
N ARG A 207 -20.62 24.68 1.19
CA ARG A 207 -21.73 25.44 1.77
C ARG A 207 -22.42 26.22 0.64
N LYS A 208 -23.74 25.99 0.45
CA LYS A 208 -24.57 26.86 -0.37
C LYS A 208 -24.78 28.19 0.34
#